data_2950492d392f193ce1bda564d50b9f2e
#
_entry.id   2950492d392f193ce1bda564d50b9f2e
#
_cell.length_a   1.000
_cell.length_b   1.000
_cell.length_c   1.000
_cell.angle_alpha   90.00
_cell.angle_beta   90.00
_cell.angle_gamma   90.00
#
_symmetry.space_group_name_H-M   'P 1'
#
loop_
_entity.id
_entity.type
_entity.pdbx_description
1 polymer ?
#
loop_
_entity_poly.entity_id
_entity_poly.type
_entity_poly.pdbx_seq_one_letter_code
_entity_poly.pdbx_strand_id
1 'polypeptide(L)'
;MKKEDFIYVFPSFITEFLNYNSVIKNRSNKTVEEYANDLHTFFRFLKMSRGLVEADVPFEEISINDLSLDTVASVTLNDAYMFLVYCKDERDNNERTRARKATTLRMFYKYLTVQKRLIDENPLQELDSPKIKKTLPKYLTLDESLNLLNSVDGKFKERDYCIITLFLNCGMRLSELVSLNLSDIRSNNTIVVTGKGNKERTIYLNDACIDAINAYLPFRPVDGVKAKDKDALFISRQKGRISPKTVQYIVKATLEKAGLQNRELSTHKLRHTAATLMYQHGNVDVLAIKEMLGHESLSTTQIYTHIVDEQLQKAAESNPLSSVKAPKRPVYANIKDDSGKDE
;
A
#
# COMPACT_ATOMS: atom_id res chain seq x y z
N MET A 1 4.44 -10.97 -13.24
CA MET A 1 3.63 -11.83 -14.11
C MET A 1 2.19 -11.37 -14.00
N LYS A 2 1.48 -11.16 -15.10
CA LYS A 2 0.07 -10.77 -15.08
C LYS A 2 -0.82 -12.01 -14.91
N LYS A 3 -2.05 -11.83 -14.40
CA LYS A 3 -2.98 -12.93 -14.15
C LYS A 3 -3.29 -13.76 -15.41
N GLU A 4 -3.26 -13.11 -16.57
CA GLU A 4 -3.48 -13.73 -17.89
C GLU A 4 -2.38 -14.73 -18.27
N ASP A 5 -1.17 -14.58 -17.71
CA ASP A 5 -0.01 -15.44 -17.99
C ASP A 5 -0.03 -16.74 -17.17
N PHE A 6 -0.85 -16.84 -16.11
CA PHE A 6 -0.83 -17.97 -15.17
C PHE A 6 -1.18 -19.32 -15.82
N ILE A 7 -2.12 -19.33 -16.77
CA ILE A 7 -2.58 -20.56 -17.44
C ILE A 7 -1.47 -21.22 -18.26
N TYR A 8 -0.55 -20.43 -18.80
CA TYR A 8 0.54 -20.91 -19.65
C TYR A 8 1.81 -21.28 -18.88
N VAL A 9 1.91 -20.93 -17.62
CA VAL A 9 3.12 -21.06 -16.83
C VAL A 9 2.97 -22.04 -15.67
N PHE A 10 1.73 -22.31 -15.24
CA PHE A 10 1.45 -23.12 -14.06
C PHE A 10 0.60 -24.36 -14.36
N PRO A 11 0.85 -25.49 -13.69
CA PRO A 11 -0.08 -26.60 -13.65
C PRO A 11 -1.46 -26.19 -13.14
N SER A 12 -2.50 -26.95 -13.50
CA SER A 12 -3.89 -26.65 -13.15
C SER A 12 -4.13 -26.41 -11.67
N PHE A 13 -3.55 -27.24 -10.79
CA PHE A 13 -3.74 -27.14 -9.33
C PHE A 13 -3.14 -25.85 -8.72
N ILE A 14 -2.06 -25.29 -9.30
CA ILE A 14 -1.52 -23.99 -8.89
C ILE A 14 -2.44 -22.87 -9.40
N THR A 15 -2.85 -22.94 -10.68
CA THR A 15 -3.78 -21.96 -11.26
C THR A 15 -5.09 -21.90 -10.48
N GLU A 16 -5.62 -23.06 -10.08
CA GLU A 16 -6.83 -23.14 -9.26
C GLU A 16 -6.65 -22.52 -7.87
N PHE A 17 -5.49 -22.73 -7.22
CA PHE A 17 -5.15 -22.07 -5.95
C PHE A 17 -5.11 -20.55 -6.09
N LEU A 18 -4.49 -20.04 -7.16
CA LEU A 18 -4.41 -18.61 -7.43
C LEU A 18 -5.82 -18.02 -7.69
N ASN A 19 -6.64 -18.72 -8.46
CA ASN A 19 -8.03 -18.33 -8.72
C ASN A 19 -8.88 -18.39 -7.45
N TYR A 20 -8.74 -19.42 -6.62
CA TYR A 20 -9.41 -19.50 -5.32
C TYR A 20 -9.08 -18.30 -4.42
N ASN A 21 -7.80 -17.91 -4.37
CA ASN A 21 -7.40 -16.73 -3.59
C ASN A 21 -7.92 -15.41 -4.19
N SER A 22 -7.99 -15.32 -5.52
CA SER A 22 -8.51 -14.14 -6.21
C SER A 22 -10.03 -13.99 -6.03
N VAL A 23 -10.78 -15.07 -6.30
CA VAL A 23 -12.25 -15.01 -6.43
C VAL A 23 -12.94 -15.30 -5.11
N ILE A 24 -12.54 -16.37 -4.42
CA ILE A 24 -13.23 -16.81 -3.18
C ILE A 24 -12.70 -16.06 -1.95
N LYS A 25 -11.37 -15.91 -1.85
CA LYS A 25 -10.75 -15.17 -0.72
C LYS A 25 -10.68 -13.68 -0.95
N ASN A 26 -11.08 -13.19 -2.12
CA ASN A 26 -11.07 -11.79 -2.52
C ASN A 26 -9.73 -11.08 -2.21
N ARG A 27 -8.62 -11.78 -2.45
CA ARG A 27 -7.28 -11.21 -2.29
C ARG A 27 -6.97 -10.26 -3.43
N SER A 28 -6.21 -9.20 -3.13
CA SER A 28 -5.79 -8.24 -4.16
C SER A 28 -4.97 -8.92 -5.26
N ASN A 29 -5.05 -8.40 -6.50
CA ASN A 29 -4.25 -8.92 -7.62
C ASN A 29 -2.77 -8.98 -7.27
N LYS A 30 -2.24 -7.96 -6.59
CA LYS A 30 -0.84 -7.95 -6.14
C LYS A 30 -0.53 -9.11 -5.19
N THR A 31 -1.43 -9.45 -4.27
CA THR A 31 -1.24 -10.60 -3.36
C THR A 31 -1.20 -11.91 -4.13
N VAL A 32 -2.08 -12.07 -5.14
CA VAL A 32 -2.12 -13.27 -5.98
C VAL A 32 -0.86 -13.38 -6.84
N GLU A 33 -0.39 -12.27 -7.40
CA GLU A 33 0.89 -12.20 -8.14
C GLU A 33 2.09 -12.58 -7.26
N GLU A 34 2.12 -12.12 -6.00
CA GLU A 34 3.18 -12.49 -5.05
C GLU A 34 3.13 -13.99 -4.72
N TYR A 35 1.92 -14.58 -4.55
CA TYR A 35 1.80 -16.03 -4.36
C TYR A 35 2.27 -16.79 -5.59
N ALA A 36 1.90 -16.35 -6.79
CA ALA A 36 2.37 -16.95 -8.04
C ALA A 36 3.90 -16.93 -8.13
N ASN A 37 4.52 -15.78 -7.87
CA ASN A 37 5.97 -15.64 -7.89
C ASN A 37 6.66 -16.49 -6.82
N ASP A 38 6.07 -16.63 -5.64
CA ASP A 38 6.63 -17.46 -4.57
C ASP A 38 6.60 -18.94 -4.93
N LEU A 39 5.46 -19.43 -5.44
CA LEU A 39 5.32 -20.83 -5.88
C LEU A 39 6.21 -21.12 -7.09
N HIS A 40 6.29 -20.20 -8.04
CA HIS A 40 7.18 -20.32 -9.20
C HIS A 40 8.65 -20.48 -8.77
N THR A 41 9.10 -19.61 -7.85
CA THR A 41 10.47 -19.67 -7.32
C THR A 41 10.71 -20.96 -6.55
N PHE A 42 9.75 -21.41 -5.74
CA PHE A 42 9.86 -22.62 -4.94
C PHE A 42 9.98 -23.88 -5.83
N PHE A 43 9.11 -24.02 -6.81
CA PHE A 43 9.11 -25.22 -7.64
C PHE A 43 10.27 -25.26 -8.64
N ARG A 44 10.78 -24.12 -9.07
CA ARG A 44 12.06 -24.04 -9.79
C ARG A 44 13.22 -24.54 -8.92
N PHE A 45 13.29 -24.04 -7.69
CA PHE A 45 14.29 -24.49 -6.72
C PHE A 45 14.17 -26.00 -6.48
N LEU A 46 12.96 -26.52 -6.29
CA LEU A 46 12.73 -27.95 -6.07
C LEU A 46 13.21 -28.81 -7.24
N LYS A 47 12.90 -28.42 -8.47
CA LYS A 47 13.36 -29.11 -9.67
C LYS A 47 14.89 -29.11 -9.77
N MET A 48 15.51 -27.96 -9.54
CA MET A 48 16.95 -27.79 -9.55
C MET A 48 17.61 -28.65 -8.45
N SER A 49 17.16 -28.58 -7.21
CA SER A 49 17.75 -29.28 -6.07
C SER A 49 17.60 -30.81 -6.12
N ARG A 50 16.58 -31.30 -6.83
CA ARG A 50 16.30 -32.70 -7.05
C ARG A 50 16.90 -33.27 -8.35
N GLY A 51 17.64 -32.46 -9.11
CA GLY A 51 18.20 -32.85 -10.40
C GLY A 51 17.15 -33.21 -11.46
N LEU A 52 15.95 -32.59 -11.40
CA LEU A 52 14.87 -32.81 -12.37
C LEU A 52 15.02 -31.95 -13.63
N VAL A 53 16.10 -31.17 -13.71
CA VAL A 53 16.50 -30.35 -14.84
C VAL A 53 18.00 -30.46 -15.04
N GLU A 54 18.46 -30.25 -16.27
CA GLU A 54 19.90 -30.25 -16.59
C GLU A 54 20.61 -29.11 -15.83
N ALA A 55 21.86 -29.34 -15.45
CA ALA A 55 22.59 -28.42 -14.56
C ALA A 55 22.96 -27.08 -15.21
N ASP A 56 22.96 -27.03 -16.54
CA ASP A 56 23.28 -25.84 -17.35
C ASP A 56 22.05 -24.94 -17.63
N VAL A 57 20.83 -25.39 -17.29
CA VAL A 57 19.62 -24.59 -17.49
C VAL A 57 19.60 -23.41 -16.50
N PRO A 58 19.56 -22.17 -16.98
CA PRO A 58 19.46 -21.00 -16.09
C PRO A 58 18.22 -21.07 -15.21
N PHE A 59 18.35 -20.72 -13.92
CA PHE A 59 17.24 -20.80 -12.94
C PHE A 59 15.95 -20.11 -13.44
N GLU A 60 16.08 -18.96 -14.10
CA GLU A 60 14.94 -18.19 -14.59
C GLU A 60 14.23 -18.83 -15.80
N GLU A 61 14.86 -19.82 -16.44
CA GLU A 61 14.34 -20.55 -17.59
C GLU A 61 13.71 -21.89 -17.22
N ILE A 62 13.91 -22.37 -15.98
CA ILE A 62 13.32 -23.62 -15.52
C ILE A 62 11.78 -23.52 -15.60
N SER A 63 11.17 -24.34 -16.45
CA SER A 63 9.71 -24.47 -16.53
C SER A 63 9.17 -25.27 -15.35
N ILE A 64 8.01 -24.90 -14.87
CA ILE A 64 7.27 -25.66 -13.84
C ILE A 64 5.92 -26.16 -14.33
N ASN A 65 5.61 -25.98 -15.62
CA ASN A 65 4.32 -26.36 -16.21
C ASN A 65 4.12 -27.89 -16.27
N ASP A 66 5.22 -28.61 -16.29
CA ASP A 66 5.31 -30.08 -16.31
C ASP A 66 5.30 -30.74 -14.92
N LEU A 67 5.13 -29.96 -13.85
CA LEU A 67 5.07 -30.51 -12.49
C LEU A 67 3.87 -31.45 -12.32
N SER A 68 4.14 -32.67 -11.90
CA SER A 68 3.12 -33.64 -11.51
C SER A 68 2.61 -33.40 -10.08
N LEU A 69 1.41 -33.85 -9.80
CA LEU A 69 0.87 -33.81 -8.43
C LEU A 69 1.71 -34.68 -7.47
N ASP A 70 2.26 -35.81 -7.95
CA ASP A 70 3.14 -36.68 -7.17
C ASP A 70 4.42 -35.96 -6.73
N THR A 71 5.03 -35.16 -7.62
CA THR A 71 6.17 -34.32 -7.28
C THR A 71 5.80 -33.31 -6.19
N VAL A 72 4.62 -32.70 -6.28
CA VAL A 72 4.15 -31.76 -5.26
C VAL A 72 3.83 -32.46 -3.94
N ALA A 73 3.20 -33.63 -3.97
CA ALA A 73 2.88 -34.43 -2.77
C ALA A 73 4.16 -34.96 -2.07
N SER A 74 5.23 -35.21 -2.82
CA SER A 74 6.50 -35.73 -2.28
C SER A 74 7.36 -34.64 -1.60
N VAL A 75 6.94 -33.39 -1.58
CA VAL A 75 7.65 -32.30 -0.90
C VAL A 75 7.70 -32.57 0.60
N THR A 76 8.87 -32.33 1.18
CA THR A 76 9.12 -32.50 2.61
C THR A 76 9.32 -31.15 3.30
N LEU A 77 9.22 -31.17 4.63
CA LEU A 77 9.55 -29.99 5.44
C LEU A 77 11.00 -29.54 5.21
N ASN A 78 11.93 -30.49 4.99
CA ASN A 78 13.33 -30.19 4.69
C ASN A 78 13.50 -29.44 3.36
N ASP A 79 12.75 -29.80 2.32
CA ASP A 79 12.77 -29.07 1.03
C ASP A 79 12.39 -27.60 1.23
N ALA A 80 11.39 -27.35 2.07
CA ALA A 80 10.95 -25.97 2.37
C ALA A 80 12.01 -25.20 3.17
N TYR A 81 12.68 -25.81 4.13
CA TYR A 81 13.77 -25.16 4.85
C TYR A 81 14.96 -24.89 3.94
N MET A 82 15.39 -25.84 3.11
CA MET A 82 16.47 -25.65 2.13
C MET A 82 16.14 -24.53 1.13
N PHE A 83 14.87 -24.42 0.72
CA PHE A 83 14.41 -23.29 -0.08
C PHE A 83 14.55 -21.94 0.65
N LEU A 84 14.23 -21.87 1.94
CA LEU A 84 14.40 -20.62 2.72
C LEU A 84 15.87 -20.26 2.90
N VAL A 85 16.78 -21.27 3.00
CA VAL A 85 18.23 -21.07 2.97
C VAL A 85 18.66 -20.53 1.61
N TYR A 86 18.28 -21.16 0.52
CA TYR A 86 18.53 -20.68 -0.84
C TYR A 86 18.06 -19.24 -1.06
N CYS A 87 16.85 -18.92 -0.58
CA CYS A 87 16.33 -17.57 -0.67
C CYS A 87 17.16 -16.54 0.10
N LYS A 88 17.80 -16.95 1.19
CA LYS A 88 18.68 -16.07 1.97
C LYS A 88 20.03 -15.90 1.27
N ASP A 89 20.68 -16.98 0.92
CA ASP A 89 22.09 -17.00 0.56
C ASP A 89 22.33 -16.69 -0.93
N GLU A 90 21.44 -17.16 -1.82
CA GLU A 90 21.58 -16.98 -3.28
C GLU A 90 20.69 -15.86 -3.85
N ARG A 91 19.60 -15.48 -3.15
CA ARG A 91 18.66 -14.47 -3.64
C ARG A 91 18.58 -13.23 -2.77
N ASP A 92 19.41 -13.11 -1.75
CA ASP A 92 19.49 -11.96 -0.82
C ASP A 92 18.12 -11.53 -0.25
N ASN A 93 17.26 -12.53 0.02
CA ASN A 93 15.95 -12.24 0.57
C ASN A 93 16.01 -11.96 2.08
N ASN A 94 15.48 -10.82 2.51
CA ASN A 94 15.37 -10.49 3.93
C ASN A 94 14.33 -11.39 4.66
N GLU A 95 14.31 -11.31 6.00
CA GLU A 95 13.44 -12.13 6.85
C GLU A 95 11.95 -11.98 6.51
N ARG A 96 11.49 -10.79 6.16
CA ARG A 96 10.07 -10.54 5.80
C ARG A 96 9.69 -11.23 4.51
N THR A 97 10.56 -11.18 3.50
CA THR A 97 10.34 -11.86 2.22
C THR A 97 10.31 -13.37 2.41
N ARG A 98 11.23 -13.92 3.19
CA ARG A 98 11.27 -15.37 3.49
C ARG A 98 10.06 -15.81 4.32
N ALA A 99 9.63 -15.03 5.31
CA ALA A 99 8.42 -15.31 6.09
C ALA A 99 7.15 -15.29 5.22
N ARG A 100 7.06 -14.36 4.25
CA ARG A 100 5.97 -14.33 3.27
C ARG A 100 5.98 -15.61 2.42
N LYS A 101 7.14 -16.01 1.90
CA LYS A 101 7.30 -17.23 1.10
C LYS A 101 6.87 -18.48 1.89
N ALA A 102 7.30 -18.63 3.13
CA ALA A 102 6.86 -19.70 4.02
C ALA A 102 5.34 -19.71 4.21
N THR A 103 4.72 -18.50 4.35
CA THR A 103 3.26 -18.37 4.45
C THR A 103 2.57 -18.81 3.16
N THR A 104 3.07 -18.43 2.00
CA THR A 104 2.53 -18.84 0.68
C THR A 104 2.54 -20.36 0.55
N LEU A 105 3.67 -21.01 0.89
CA LEU A 105 3.80 -22.46 0.84
C LEU A 105 2.80 -23.17 1.76
N ARG A 106 2.71 -22.75 3.04
CA ARG A 106 1.71 -23.32 3.98
C ARG A 106 0.28 -23.17 3.48
N MET A 107 -0.06 -22.01 2.91
CA MET A 107 -1.40 -21.77 2.37
C MET A 107 -1.70 -22.62 1.14
N PHE A 108 -0.71 -22.81 0.27
CA PHE A 108 -0.85 -23.65 -0.90
C PHE A 108 -1.07 -25.11 -0.52
N TYR A 109 -0.22 -25.69 0.34
CA TYR A 109 -0.38 -27.06 0.80
C TYR A 109 -1.66 -27.28 1.61
N LYS A 110 -2.05 -26.31 2.45
CA LYS A 110 -3.35 -26.35 3.12
C LYS A 110 -4.52 -26.35 2.12
N TYR A 111 -4.42 -25.61 1.01
CA TYR A 111 -5.43 -25.64 -0.03
C TYR A 111 -5.52 -27.01 -0.71
N LEU A 112 -4.39 -27.63 -1.05
CA LEU A 112 -4.36 -28.96 -1.66
C LEU A 112 -4.93 -30.03 -0.73
N THR A 113 -4.64 -29.97 0.56
CA THR A 113 -5.07 -30.96 1.56
C THR A 113 -6.54 -30.76 1.95
N VAL A 114 -6.92 -29.55 2.36
CA VAL A 114 -8.23 -29.31 3.01
C VAL A 114 -9.32 -28.97 1.99
N GLN A 115 -9.05 -28.09 1.03
CA GLN A 115 -10.07 -27.64 0.09
C GLN A 115 -10.22 -28.57 -1.11
N LYS A 116 -9.09 -29.04 -1.65
CA LYS A 116 -9.10 -29.88 -2.85
C LYS A 116 -9.01 -31.38 -2.57
N ARG A 117 -8.45 -31.77 -1.44
CA ARG A 117 -8.21 -33.17 -1.07
C ARG A 117 -7.43 -33.92 -2.16
N LEU A 118 -6.43 -33.24 -2.75
CA LEU A 118 -5.53 -33.81 -3.74
C LEU A 118 -4.34 -34.51 -3.13
N ILE A 119 -4.01 -34.19 -1.90
CA ILE A 119 -2.98 -34.83 -1.09
C ILE A 119 -3.56 -35.13 0.31
N ASP A 120 -3.16 -36.22 0.93
CA ASP A 120 -3.75 -36.69 2.19
C ASP A 120 -3.27 -35.86 3.38
N GLU A 121 -1.98 -35.55 3.44
CA GLU A 121 -1.37 -34.81 4.54
C GLU A 121 -0.67 -33.55 4.05
N ASN A 122 -0.67 -32.51 4.91
CA ASN A 122 0.03 -31.27 4.64
C ASN A 122 1.51 -31.39 5.09
N PRO A 123 2.47 -31.59 4.21
CA PRO A 123 3.87 -31.78 4.58
C PRO A 123 4.52 -30.52 5.19
N LEU A 124 3.89 -29.36 5.03
CA LEU A 124 4.41 -28.06 5.48
C LEU A 124 3.56 -27.46 6.63
N GLN A 125 2.79 -28.29 7.33
CA GLN A 125 1.98 -27.81 8.47
C GLN A 125 2.86 -27.21 9.56
N GLU A 126 3.98 -27.83 9.86
CA GLU A 126 4.95 -27.45 10.89
C GLU A 126 6.06 -26.51 10.36
N LEU A 127 5.91 -25.97 9.15
CA LEU A 127 6.91 -25.06 8.60
C LEU A 127 6.94 -23.75 9.40
N ASP A 128 8.03 -23.51 10.10
CA ASP A 128 8.25 -22.27 10.84
C ASP A 128 8.52 -21.09 9.90
N SER A 129 8.05 -19.93 10.33
CA SER A 129 8.40 -18.66 9.67
C SER A 129 9.66 -18.07 10.31
N PRO A 130 10.59 -17.50 9.51
CA PRO A 130 11.69 -16.74 10.05
C PRO A 130 11.21 -15.65 11.01
N LYS A 131 11.85 -15.57 12.18
CA LYS A 131 11.53 -14.51 13.17
C LYS A 131 11.92 -13.16 12.59
N ILE A 132 10.95 -12.25 12.49
CA ILE A 132 11.17 -10.89 12.04
C ILE A 132 11.56 -10.06 13.27
N LYS A 133 12.75 -9.45 13.23
CA LYS A 133 13.16 -8.51 14.28
C LYS A 133 12.21 -7.31 14.28
N LYS A 134 11.56 -7.08 15.42
CA LYS A 134 10.74 -5.87 15.62
C LYS A 134 11.68 -4.68 15.76
N THR A 135 11.71 -3.82 14.76
CA THR A 135 12.37 -2.52 14.84
C THR A 135 11.39 -1.47 15.33
N LEU A 136 11.86 -0.52 16.13
CA LEU A 136 11.03 0.63 16.51
C LEU A 136 10.56 1.37 15.25
N PRO A 137 9.31 1.80 15.22
CA PRO A 137 8.77 2.56 14.10
C PRO A 137 9.60 3.84 13.89
N LYS A 138 10.09 4.05 12.66
CA LYS A 138 10.74 5.31 12.28
C LYS A 138 9.67 6.32 11.88
N TYR A 139 9.68 7.49 12.49
CA TYR A 139 8.79 8.62 12.19
C TYR A 139 9.56 9.93 12.27
N LEU A 140 8.99 11.00 11.76
CA LEU A 140 9.54 12.36 11.87
C LEU A 140 9.08 13.02 13.16
N THR A 141 9.98 13.75 13.82
CA THR A 141 9.59 14.70 14.87
C THR A 141 8.75 15.84 14.28
N LEU A 142 8.17 16.67 15.15
CA LEU A 142 7.45 17.86 14.70
C LEU A 142 8.37 18.79 13.88
N ASP A 143 9.55 19.10 14.40
CA ASP A 143 10.54 19.97 13.74
C ASP A 143 11.00 19.39 12.39
N GLU A 144 11.27 18.08 12.34
CA GLU A 144 11.61 17.40 11.08
C GLU A 144 10.45 17.46 10.08
N SER A 145 9.20 17.37 10.54
CA SER A 145 8.00 17.46 9.70
C SER A 145 7.81 18.88 9.14
N LEU A 146 8.04 19.89 9.96
CA LEU A 146 8.03 21.31 9.53
C LEU A 146 9.16 21.59 8.55
N ASN A 147 10.38 21.09 8.83
CA ASN A 147 11.51 21.20 7.91
C ASN A 147 11.22 20.54 6.56
N LEU A 148 10.59 19.35 6.57
CA LEU A 148 10.18 18.66 5.32
C LEU A 148 9.19 19.49 4.50
N LEU A 149 8.18 20.09 5.13
CA LEU A 149 7.21 20.96 4.45
C LEU A 149 7.89 22.20 3.88
N ASN A 150 8.80 22.83 4.62
CA ASN A 150 9.53 24.01 4.17
C ASN A 150 10.56 23.72 3.06
N SER A 151 10.97 22.47 2.90
CA SER A 151 11.93 22.04 1.88
C SER A 151 11.29 21.75 0.52
N VAL A 152 9.96 21.90 0.40
CA VAL A 152 9.25 21.68 -0.87
C VAL A 152 9.49 22.87 -1.79
N ASP A 153 10.10 22.61 -2.94
CA ASP A 153 10.40 23.63 -3.96
C ASP A 153 10.19 23.11 -5.39
N GLY A 154 10.51 23.98 -6.36
CA GLY A 154 10.50 23.65 -7.78
C GLY A 154 9.18 23.95 -8.50
N LYS A 155 9.08 23.50 -9.75
CA LYS A 155 8.00 23.87 -10.69
C LYS A 155 6.60 23.44 -10.22
N PHE A 156 6.50 22.35 -9.47
CA PHE A 156 5.25 21.75 -9.01
C PHE A 156 5.10 21.85 -7.48
N LYS A 157 5.71 22.87 -6.87
CA LYS A 157 5.79 23.00 -5.41
C LYS A 157 4.42 23.00 -4.74
N GLU A 158 3.40 23.63 -5.31
CA GLU A 158 2.06 23.69 -4.73
C GLU A 158 1.43 22.31 -4.66
N ARG A 159 1.56 21.50 -5.71
CA ARG A 159 1.12 20.11 -5.76
C ARG A 159 1.87 19.26 -4.75
N ASP A 160 3.20 19.36 -4.74
CA ASP A 160 4.07 18.50 -3.95
C ASP A 160 3.93 18.83 -2.47
N TYR A 161 3.75 20.12 -2.13
CA TYR A 161 3.40 20.57 -0.79
C TYR A 161 2.05 20.01 -0.33
N CYS A 162 1.02 20.10 -1.14
CA CYS A 162 -0.31 19.53 -0.84
C CYS A 162 -0.22 18.02 -0.59
N ILE A 163 0.52 17.28 -1.40
CA ILE A 163 0.73 15.84 -1.23
C ILE A 163 1.35 15.53 0.14
N ILE A 164 2.42 16.24 0.52
CA ILE A 164 3.14 16.01 1.79
C ILE A 164 2.26 16.42 2.97
N THR A 165 1.56 17.55 2.87
CA THR A 165 0.61 18.03 3.89
C THR A 165 -0.48 17.01 4.16
N LEU A 166 -1.08 16.42 3.13
CA LEU A 166 -2.11 15.38 3.29
C LEU A 166 -1.54 14.09 3.93
N PHE A 167 -0.32 13.71 3.60
CA PHE A 167 0.30 12.56 4.30
C PHE A 167 0.51 12.83 5.79
N LEU A 168 1.03 14.02 6.14
CA LEU A 168 1.41 14.36 7.51
C LEU A 168 0.21 14.71 8.39
N ASN A 169 -0.89 15.23 7.81
CA ASN A 169 -2.08 15.61 8.57
C ASN A 169 -3.15 14.51 8.58
N CYS A 170 -3.43 13.88 7.43
CA CYS A 170 -4.51 12.91 7.32
C CYS A 170 -4.04 11.47 7.44
N GLY A 171 -2.74 11.21 7.38
CA GLY A 171 -2.18 9.86 7.43
C GLY A 171 -2.72 8.94 6.33
N MET A 172 -2.99 9.45 5.14
CA MET A 172 -3.54 8.69 4.01
C MET A 172 -2.59 7.57 3.54
N ARG A 173 -3.16 6.50 2.99
CA ARG A 173 -2.35 5.51 2.24
C ARG A 173 -1.95 6.10 0.89
N LEU A 174 -0.79 5.68 0.37
CA LEU A 174 -0.34 6.12 -0.96
C LEU A 174 -1.39 5.84 -2.06
N SER A 175 -2.03 4.67 -2.02
CA SER A 175 -3.10 4.33 -2.97
C SER A 175 -4.31 5.22 -2.84
N GLU A 176 -4.70 5.59 -1.63
CA GLU A 176 -5.82 6.50 -1.36
C GLU A 176 -5.52 7.89 -1.92
N LEU A 177 -4.34 8.45 -1.63
CA LEU A 177 -3.93 9.77 -2.10
C LEU A 177 -3.90 9.86 -3.63
N VAL A 178 -3.33 8.87 -4.32
CA VAL A 178 -3.25 8.92 -5.80
C VAL A 178 -4.59 8.68 -6.48
N SER A 179 -5.54 8.03 -5.80
CA SER A 179 -6.88 7.80 -6.34
C SER A 179 -7.84 8.97 -6.15
N LEU A 180 -7.50 9.97 -5.31
CA LEU A 180 -8.36 11.10 -5.04
C LEU A 180 -8.84 11.81 -6.30
N ASN A 181 -10.11 12.16 -6.28
CA ASN A 181 -10.79 12.99 -7.28
C ASN A 181 -11.14 14.36 -6.70
N LEU A 182 -11.42 15.31 -7.56
CA LEU A 182 -12.00 16.60 -7.13
C LEU A 182 -13.36 16.39 -6.46
N SER A 183 -14.17 15.48 -7.01
CA SER A 183 -15.50 15.12 -6.49
C SER A 183 -15.47 14.42 -5.11
N ASP A 184 -14.32 13.91 -4.67
CA ASP A 184 -14.18 13.30 -3.33
C ASP A 184 -14.09 14.36 -2.21
N ILE A 185 -13.79 15.62 -2.56
CA ILE A 185 -13.69 16.73 -1.61
C ILE A 185 -15.07 17.31 -1.40
N ARG A 186 -15.59 17.23 -0.19
CA ARG A 186 -16.94 17.70 0.18
C ARG A 186 -16.88 19.08 0.79
N SER A 187 -18.00 19.81 0.69
CA SER A 187 -18.18 21.17 1.24
C SER A 187 -18.03 21.25 2.76
N ASN A 188 -18.21 20.15 3.47
CA ASN A 188 -18.02 20.06 4.93
C ASN A 188 -16.58 19.75 5.34
N ASN A 189 -15.60 20.01 4.50
CA ASN A 189 -14.19 19.79 4.74
C ASN A 189 -13.85 18.32 5.01
N THR A 190 -14.49 17.41 4.29
CA THR A 190 -14.19 15.98 4.37
C THR A 190 -13.81 15.42 3.01
N ILE A 191 -13.03 14.33 3.02
CA ILE A 191 -12.74 13.51 1.85
C ILE A 191 -13.24 12.09 2.13
N VAL A 192 -13.89 11.46 1.15
CA VAL A 192 -14.22 10.04 1.22
C VAL A 192 -13.14 9.25 0.48
N VAL A 193 -12.53 8.29 1.15
CA VAL A 193 -11.54 7.41 0.55
C VAL A 193 -11.98 5.96 0.60
N THR A 194 -11.75 5.25 -0.48
CA THR A 194 -12.01 3.81 -0.55
C THR A 194 -10.73 3.05 -0.23
N GLY A 195 -10.76 2.29 0.85
CA GLY A 195 -9.65 1.48 1.33
C GLY A 195 -9.65 0.05 0.77
N LYS A 196 -8.82 -0.80 1.37
CA LYS A 196 -8.75 -2.22 1.02
C LYS A 196 -10.09 -2.91 1.29
N GLY A 197 -10.54 -3.75 0.35
CA GLY A 197 -11.84 -4.42 0.44
C GLY A 197 -13.04 -3.54 0.11
N ASN A 198 -12.83 -2.45 -0.60
CA ASN A 198 -13.87 -1.48 -1.00
C ASN A 198 -14.59 -0.82 0.19
N LYS A 199 -13.93 -0.74 1.35
CA LYS A 199 -14.48 -0.05 2.53
C LYS A 199 -14.20 1.44 2.41
N GLU A 200 -15.25 2.23 2.47
CA GLU A 200 -15.15 3.69 2.50
C GLU A 200 -14.90 4.18 3.93
N ARG A 201 -14.12 5.25 4.04
CA ARG A 201 -14.01 6.02 5.27
C ARG A 201 -13.92 7.50 4.97
N THR A 202 -14.43 8.28 5.88
CA THR A 202 -14.34 9.74 5.84
C THR A 202 -13.04 10.19 6.51
N ILE A 203 -12.36 11.13 5.87
CA ILE A 203 -11.19 11.83 6.41
C ILE A 203 -11.59 13.30 6.60
N TYR A 204 -11.41 13.82 7.81
CA TYR A 204 -11.63 15.22 8.13
C TYR A 204 -10.38 16.03 7.76
N LEU A 205 -10.56 17.12 7.03
CA LEU A 205 -9.51 18.04 6.64
C LEU A 205 -9.46 19.18 7.64
N ASN A 206 -8.27 19.40 8.21
CA ASN A 206 -7.99 20.62 8.98
C ASN A 206 -7.63 21.78 8.04
N ASP A 207 -7.51 22.98 8.60
CA ASP A 207 -7.22 24.21 7.84
C ASP A 207 -5.95 24.08 6.99
N ALA A 208 -4.88 23.46 7.51
CA ALA A 208 -3.65 23.27 6.77
C ALA A 208 -3.83 22.41 5.49
N CYS A 209 -4.71 21.40 5.55
CA CYS A 209 -5.04 20.56 4.39
C CYS A 209 -5.89 21.35 3.38
N ILE A 210 -6.86 22.11 3.85
CA ILE A 210 -7.74 22.95 3.01
C ILE A 210 -6.90 24.01 2.30
N ASP A 211 -6.05 24.72 3.04
CA ASP A 211 -5.15 25.73 2.49
C ASP A 211 -4.19 25.15 1.45
N ALA A 212 -3.64 23.97 1.71
CA ALA A 212 -2.75 23.31 0.77
C ALA A 212 -3.47 22.87 -0.52
N ILE A 213 -4.70 22.37 -0.42
CA ILE A 213 -5.53 22.03 -1.58
C ILE A 213 -5.86 23.30 -2.35
N ASN A 214 -6.33 24.35 -1.67
CA ASN A 214 -6.69 25.62 -2.27
C ASN A 214 -5.49 26.30 -2.96
N ALA A 215 -4.31 26.21 -2.38
CA ALA A 215 -3.08 26.71 -2.99
C ALA A 215 -2.67 25.94 -4.27
N TYR A 216 -2.97 24.64 -4.31
CA TYR A 216 -2.61 23.81 -5.47
C TYR A 216 -3.59 23.97 -6.65
N LEU A 217 -4.89 24.08 -6.39
CA LEU A 217 -5.91 23.98 -7.45
C LEU A 217 -5.77 25.01 -8.58
N PRO A 218 -5.38 26.27 -8.35
CA PRO A 218 -5.10 27.22 -9.44
C PRO A 218 -3.97 26.80 -10.39
N PHE A 219 -3.04 25.97 -9.90
CA PHE A 219 -1.91 25.45 -10.67
C PHE A 219 -2.15 24.04 -11.21
N ARG A 220 -3.29 23.43 -10.86
CA ARG A 220 -3.63 22.12 -11.37
C ARG A 220 -3.88 22.18 -12.88
N PRO A 221 -3.18 21.37 -13.69
CA PRO A 221 -3.43 21.35 -15.13
C PRO A 221 -4.88 20.98 -15.45
N VAL A 222 -5.52 21.77 -16.31
CA VAL A 222 -6.84 21.51 -16.88
C VAL A 222 -6.70 21.10 -18.34
N ASP A 223 -5.93 21.90 -19.10
CA ASP A 223 -5.73 21.70 -20.54
C ASP A 223 -4.83 20.50 -20.83
N GLY A 224 -5.26 19.68 -21.79
CA GLY A 224 -4.53 18.50 -22.23
C GLY A 224 -4.55 17.33 -21.25
N VAL A 225 -5.35 17.41 -20.17
CA VAL A 225 -5.54 16.28 -19.24
C VAL A 225 -6.31 15.18 -19.95
N LYS A 226 -5.86 13.93 -19.78
CA LYS A 226 -6.52 12.74 -20.33
C LYS A 226 -7.97 12.67 -19.87
N ALA A 227 -8.90 12.38 -20.78
CA ALA A 227 -10.34 12.42 -20.52
C ALA A 227 -10.74 11.63 -19.25
N LYS A 228 -10.16 10.45 -19.05
CA LYS A 228 -10.40 9.58 -17.89
C LYS A 228 -9.86 10.12 -16.56
N ASP A 229 -8.95 11.10 -16.62
CA ASP A 229 -8.24 11.63 -15.44
C ASP A 229 -8.66 13.10 -15.13
N LYS A 230 -9.69 13.63 -15.82
CA LYS A 230 -10.16 15.02 -15.63
C LYS A 230 -10.55 15.31 -14.18
N ASP A 231 -11.15 14.36 -13.52
CA ASP A 231 -11.57 14.48 -12.12
C ASP A 231 -10.45 14.16 -11.11
N ALA A 232 -9.30 13.64 -11.53
CA ALA A 232 -8.22 13.31 -10.62
C ALA A 232 -7.70 14.56 -9.89
N LEU A 233 -7.63 14.54 -8.55
CA LEU A 233 -7.11 15.67 -7.77
C LEU A 233 -5.67 15.98 -8.19
N PHE A 234 -4.78 14.99 -8.20
CA PHE A 234 -3.37 15.18 -8.52
C PHE A 234 -3.04 14.76 -9.95
N ILE A 235 -2.57 15.75 -10.73
CA ILE A 235 -2.16 15.56 -12.13
C ILE A 235 -0.64 15.52 -12.23
N SER A 236 -0.14 14.54 -12.98
CA SER A 236 1.29 14.37 -13.27
C SER A 236 1.77 15.32 -14.38
N ARG A 237 3.10 15.42 -14.55
CA ARG A 237 3.71 16.13 -15.70
C ARG A 237 3.20 15.62 -17.06
N GLN A 238 2.80 14.35 -17.15
CA GLN A 238 2.31 13.71 -18.38
C GLN A 238 0.79 13.92 -18.59
N LYS A 239 0.18 14.88 -17.90
CA LYS A 239 -1.24 15.22 -18.05
C LYS A 239 -2.20 14.05 -17.77
N GLY A 240 -1.82 13.13 -16.92
CA GLY A 240 -2.67 12.07 -16.39
C GLY A 240 -2.61 12.05 -14.87
N ARG A 241 -3.44 11.24 -14.25
CA ARG A 241 -3.43 11.00 -12.79
C ARG A 241 -2.00 10.69 -12.32
N ILE A 242 -1.61 11.25 -11.19
CA ILE A 242 -0.29 11.01 -10.62
C ILE A 242 -0.11 9.52 -10.26
N SER A 243 1.06 8.97 -10.56
CA SER A 243 1.36 7.58 -10.24
C SER A 243 1.91 7.40 -8.83
N PRO A 244 1.72 6.23 -8.18
CA PRO A 244 2.36 5.92 -6.90
C PRO A 244 3.88 6.11 -6.93
N LYS A 245 4.55 5.73 -8.04
CA LYS A 245 5.99 5.89 -8.22
C LYS A 245 6.40 7.37 -8.22
N THR A 246 5.60 8.23 -8.88
CA THR A 246 5.86 9.67 -8.89
C THR A 246 5.75 10.28 -7.49
N VAL A 247 4.72 9.90 -6.72
CA VAL A 247 4.57 10.38 -5.33
C VAL A 247 5.70 9.89 -4.43
N GLN A 248 6.12 8.63 -4.57
CA GLN A 248 7.28 8.10 -3.85
C GLN A 248 8.56 8.87 -4.18
N TYR A 249 8.76 9.21 -5.46
CA TYR A 249 9.89 10.04 -5.90
C TYR A 249 9.83 11.45 -5.30
N ILE A 250 8.66 12.11 -5.31
CA ILE A 250 8.47 13.43 -4.69
C ILE A 250 8.86 13.40 -3.22
N VAL A 251 8.31 12.45 -2.46
CA VAL A 251 8.61 12.31 -1.03
C VAL A 251 10.11 12.06 -0.81
N LYS A 252 10.73 11.17 -1.59
CA LYS A 252 12.16 10.89 -1.48
C LYS A 252 13.00 12.15 -1.77
N ALA A 253 12.74 12.84 -2.87
CA ALA A 253 13.47 14.04 -3.26
C ALA A 253 13.31 15.15 -2.21
N THR A 254 12.12 15.33 -1.63
CA THR A 254 11.91 16.35 -0.58
C THR A 254 12.61 15.97 0.72
N LEU A 255 12.64 14.69 1.09
CA LEU A 255 13.40 14.20 2.25
C LEU A 255 14.91 14.44 2.06
N GLU A 256 15.45 14.25 0.87
CA GLU A 256 16.84 14.54 0.54
C GLU A 256 17.15 16.03 0.72
N LYS A 257 16.28 16.91 0.23
CA LYS A 257 16.41 18.38 0.37
C LYS A 257 16.31 18.83 1.82
N ALA A 258 15.48 18.16 2.62
CA ALA A 258 15.36 18.42 4.04
C ALA A 258 16.54 17.87 4.88
N GLY A 259 17.54 17.20 4.25
CA GLY A 259 18.65 16.57 4.96
C GLY A 259 18.26 15.28 5.71
N LEU A 260 17.13 14.66 5.35
CA LEU A 260 16.54 13.50 6.05
C LEU A 260 16.74 12.18 5.31
N GLN A 261 17.62 12.13 4.28
CA GLN A 261 17.85 10.95 3.44
C GLN A 261 18.25 9.69 4.20
N ASN A 262 19.01 9.85 5.29
CA ASN A 262 19.51 8.74 6.10
C ASN A 262 18.47 8.13 7.07
N ARG A 263 17.28 8.70 7.16
CA ARG A 263 16.22 8.25 8.06
C ARG A 263 15.41 7.06 7.49
N GLU A 264 15.68 6.61 6.25
CA GLU A 264 14.95 5.53 5.57
C GLU A 264 13.42 5.73 5.59
N LEU A 265 12.99 6.96 5.38
CA LEU A 265 11.59 7.35 5.40
C LEU A 265 10.92 7.07 4.05
N SER A 266 9.62 6.85 4.08
CA SER A 266 8.79 6.57 2.91
C SER A 266 7.38 7.12 3.11
N THR A 267 6.54 7.12 2.10
CA THR A 267 5.13 7.52 2.20
C THR A 267 4.40 6.83 3.36
N HIS A 268 4.70 5.54 3.60
CA HIS A 268 4.13 4.80 4.73
C HIS A 268 4.63 5.31 6.08
N LYS A 269 5.89 5.77 6.13
CA LYS A 269 6.47 6.36 7.35
C LYS A 269 5.90 7.75 7.63
N LEU A 270 5.55 8.56 6.62
CA LEU A 270 4.83 9.82 6.81
C LEU A 270 3.44 9.60 7.43
N ARG A 271 2.73 8.55 7.01
CA ARG A 271 1.48 8.15 7.66
C ARG A 271 1.70 7.74 9.13
N HIS A 272 2.79 7.04 9.44
CA HIS A 272 3.17 6.74 10.83
C HIS A 272 3.49 8.01 11.61
N THR A 273 4.17 8.97 10.98
CA THR A 273 4.43 10.29 11.56
C THR A 273 3.13 11.00 11.94
N ALA A 274 2.15 11.06 11.04
CA ALA A 274 0.85 11.66 11.33
C ALA A 274 0.22 11.05 12.60
N ALA A 275 0.16 9.72 12.66
CA ALA A 275 -0.39 9.01 13.83
C ALA A 275 0.37 9.32 15.12
N THR A 276 1.70 9.32 15.04
CA THR A 276 2.56 9.55 16.22
C THR A 276 2.44 10.99 16.72
N LEU A 277 2.43 11.99 15.83
CA LEU A 277 2.27 13.39 16.20
C LEU A 277 0.90 13.66 16.84
N MET A 278 -0.19 13.09 16.28
CA MET A 278 -1.52 13.18 16.88
C MET A 278 -1.57 12.56 18.27
N TYR A 279 -0.93 11.42 18.47
CA TYR A 279 -0.87 10.74 19.75
C TYR A 279 -0.07 11.53 20.77
N GLN A 280 1.13 12.01 20.39
CA GLN A 280 2.09 12.66 21.31
C GLN A 280 1.69 14.09 21.67
N HIS A 281 1.08 14.84 20.74
CA HIS A 281 0.81 16.26 20.89
C HIS A 281 -0.69 16.60 20.88
N GLY A 282 -1.53 15.71 20.36
CA GLY A 282 -2.95 15.98 20.20
C GLY A 282 -3.83 15.46 21.33
N ASN A 283 -3.28 14.73 22.29
CA ASN A 283 -4.05 14.08 23.37
C ASN A 283 -5.22 13.19 22.85
N VAL A 284 -5.04 12.62 21.64
CA VAL A 284 -6.07 11.84 20.95
C VAL A 284 -5.98 10.38 21.37
N ASP A 285 -7.12 9.76 21.63
CA ASP A 285 -7.21 8.33 21.95
C ASP A 285 -6.65 7.46 20.80
N VAL A 286 -5.87 6.44 21.15
CA VAL A 286 -5.29 5.46 20.22
C VAL A 286 -6.35 4.79 19.35
N LEU A 287 -7.56 4.56 19.89
CA LEU A 287 -8.68 3.98 19.14
C LEU A 287 -9.17 4.93 18.04
N ALA A 288 -9.29 6.24 18.35
CA ALA A 288 -9.65 7.27 17.37
C ALA A 288 -8.61 7.38 16.24
N ILE A 289 -7.31 7.39 16.59
CA ILE A 289 -6.22 7.38 15.60
C ILE A 289 -6.28 6.13 14.73
N LYS A 290 -6.54 4.97 15.33
CA LYS A 290 -6.64 3.69 14.60
C LYS A 290 -7.81 3.70 13.61
N GLU A 291 -8.96 4.22 14.01
CA GLU A 291 -10.16 4.35 13.17
C GLU A 291 -9.91 5.33 12.03
N MET A 292 -9.39 6.52 12.34
CA MET A 292 -8.98 7.53 11.35
C MET A 292 -8.03 6.96 10.30
N LEU A 293 -7.08 6.13 10.71
CA LEU A 293 -6.18 5.47 9.79
C LEU A 293 -6.82 4.27 9.05
N GLY A 294 -7.93 3.72 9.50
CA GLY A 294 -8.57 2.55 8.92
C GLY A 294 -7.69 1.29 9.05
N HIS A 295 -7.24 0.97 10.28
CA HIS A 295 -6.49 -0.25 10.58
C HIS A 295 -7.43 -1.42 10.88
N GLU A 296 -7.39 -2.48 10.05
CA GLU A 296 -8.33 -3.61 9.97
C GLU A 296 -8.38 -4.57 11.17
N SER A 297 -7.78 -4.32 12.32
CA SER A 297 -7.91 -5.28 13.41
C SER A 297 -8.48 -4.69 14.69
N LEU A 298 -9.81 -4.79 14.81
CA LEU A 298 -10.58 -5.00 16.04
C LEU A 298 -12.07 -5.17 15.68
N SER A 299 -12.58 -6.38 15.90
CA SER A 299 -13.97 -6.76 15.67
C SER A 299 -14.84 -6.36 16.85
N THR A 300 -15.24 -5.10 16.97
CA THR A 300 -16.40 -4.70 17.82
C THR A 300 -16.63 -3.19 17.68
N THR A 301 -17.35 -2.72 16.66
CA THR A 301 -17.46 -1.29 16.44
C THR A 301 -18.87 -0.80 16.04
N GLN A 302 -19.93 -1.46 16.45
CA GLN A 302 -21.29 -0.91 16.20
C GLN A 302 -21.84 0.00 17.30
N ILE A 303 -21.14 0.17 18.44
CA ILE A 303 -21.66 0.92 19.59
C ILE A 303 -21.08 2.36 19.69
N TYR A 304 -20.05 2.71 18.92
CA TYR A 304 -19.31 3.97 19.08
C TYR A 304 -19.37 4.95 17.89
N THR A 305 -20.28 4.75 16.94
CA THR A 305 -20.30 5.54 15.69
C THR A 305 -20.43 7.05 15.90
N HIS A 306 -21.21 7.52 16.89
CA HIS A 306 -21.38 8.96 17.13
C HIS A 306 -20.22 9.59 17.92
N ILE A 307 -19.60 8.84 18.85
CA ILE A 307 -18.45 9.31 19.64
C ILE A 307 -17.19 9.33 18.79
N VAL A 308 -17.08 8.39 17.84
CA VAL A 308 -15.94 8.24 16.91
C VAL A 308 -15.84 9.43 15.96
N ASP A 309 -16.96 9.95 15.44
CA ASP A 309 -16.93 11.06 14.47
C ASP A 309 -16.41 12.35 15.09
N GLU A 310 -16.87 12.73 16.29
CA GLU A 310 -16.34 13.90 17.01
C GLU A 310 -14.86 13.74 17.39
N GLN A 311 -14.45 12.54 17.77
CA GLN A 311 -13.06 12.27 18.12
C GLN A 311 -12.16 12.27 16.89
N LEU A 312 -12.62 11.79 15.74
CA LEU A 312 -11.88 11.82 14.48
C LEU A 312 -11.67 13.25 13.98
N GLN A 313 -12.68 14.11 14.13
CA GLN A 313 -12.56 15.54 13.80
C GLN A 313 -11.56 16.22 14.74
N LYS A 314 -11.70 16.03 16.05
CA LYS A 314 -10.72 16.54 17.05
C LYS A 314 -9.32 16.03 16.79
N ALA A 315 -9.17 14.77 16.37
CA ALA A 315 -7.88 14.19 16.00
C ALA A 315 -7.24 14.88 14.79
N ALA A 316 -8.03 15.21 13.78
CA ALA A 316 -7.54 15.98 12.63
C ALA A 316 -7.11 17.40 13.02
N GLU A 317 -7.92 18.09 13.81
CA GLU A 317 -7.67 19.45 14.29
C GLU A 317 -6.47 19.52 15.24
N SER A 318 -6.26 18.50 16.06
CA SER A 318 -5.19 18.44 17.05
C SER A 318 -3.82 18.04 16.50
N ASN A 319 -3.70 17.79 15.18
CA ASN A 319 -2.39 17.60 14.58
C ASN A 319 -1.54 18.89 14.72
N PRO A 320 -0.32 18.85 15.29
CA PRO A 320 0.54 20.04 15.42
C PRO A 320 0.79 20.78 14.11
N LEU A 321 0.64 20.10 12.98
CA LEU A 321 0.77 20.68 11.64
C LEU A 321 -0.52 21.31 11.09
N SER A 322 -1.63 21.27 11.84
CA SER A 322 -2.91 21.84 11.38
C SER A 322 -2.84 23.37 11.17
N SER A 323 -1.98 24.05 11.92
CA SER A 323 -1.76 25.51 11.85
C SER A 323 -0.70 25.94 10.85
N VAL A 324 -0.03 25.01 10.16
CA VAL A 324 0.99 25.33 9.14
C VAL A 324 0.30 25.89 7.91
N LYS A 325 0.50 27.18 7.64
CA LYS A 325 -0.11 27.86 6.50
C LYS A 325 0.65 27.56 5.21
N ALA A 326 -0.10 27.27 4.14
CA ALA A 326 0.47 27.20 2.80
C ALA A 326 1.11 28.56 2.43
N PRO A 327 2.18 28.58 1.62
CA PRO A 327 2.74 29.84 1.10
C PRO A 327 1.60 30.62 0.41
N LYS A 328 1.34 31.84 0.90
CA LYS A 328 0.20 32.65 0.50
C LYS A 328 0.14 32.81 -1.02
N ARG A 329 -0.91 32.30 -1.63
CA ARG A 329 -1.43 32.75 -2.93
C ARG A 329 -2.97 32.57 -2.97
N PRO A 330 -3.65 33.36 -3.77
CA PRO A 330 -5.08 33.65 -3.57
C PRO A 330 -6.00 32.45 -3.83
N VAL A 331 -7.01 32.46 -3.05
CA VAL A 331 -8.19 31.71 -2.82
C VAL A 331 -8.98 31.32 -4.08
N TYR A 332 -9.65 30.19 -3.99
CA TYR A 332 -10.84 29.83 -4.74
C TYR A 332 -11.79 31.03 -4.90
N ALA A 333 -11.78 31.62 -6.05
CA ALA A 333 -12.96 32.29 -6.56
C ALA A 333 -13.48 31.40 -7.70
N ASN A 334 -14.66 30.86 -7.49
CA ASN A 334 -15.50 30.23 -8.50
C ASN A 334 -15.20 28.75 -8.84
N ILE A 335 -15.58 27.85 -7.95
CA ILE A 335 -16.43 26.75 -8.42
C ILE A 335 -17.86 27.32 -8.35
N LYS A 336 -18.32 27.92 -9.45
CA LYS A 336 -19.72 28.18 -9.62
C LYS A 336 -20.44 26.85 -9.67
N ASP A 337 -21.45 26.71 -8.80
CA ASP A 337 -22.55 25.78 -9.00
C ASP A 337 -23.13 26.04 -10.40
N ASP A 338 -22.71 25.24 -11.35
CA ASP A 338 -23.37 25.13 -12.64
C ASP A 338 -24.44 24.04 -12.53
N SER A 339 -25.36 24.26 -11.58
CA SER A 339 -26.66 23.60 -11.60
C SER A 339 -27.50 24.40 -12.60
N GLY A 340 -27.43 23.97 -13.87
CA GLY A 340 -28.16 24.53 -14.97
C GLY A 340 -29.63 24.69 -14.66
N LYS A 341 -30.08 25.87 -14.91
CA LYS A 341 -31.43 26.13 -15.39
C LYS A 341 -31.34 26.01 -16.90
N ASP A 342 -31.92 24.99 -17.42
CA ASP A 342 -32.47 24.99 -18.77
C ASP A 342 -33.99 24.83 -18.67
N GLU A 343 -34.64 25.88 -19.14
CA GLU A 343 -36.04 25.85 -19.59
C GLU A 343 -36.16 25.02 -20.90
#